data_5d16c0e985ae0de5efaaf8b73b0a7780
#
_entry.id   5d16c0e985ae0de5efaaf8b73b0a7780
#
_cell.length_a   1.000
_cell.length_b   1.000
_cell.length_c   1.000
_cell.angle_alpha   90.00
_cell.angle_beta   90.00
_cell.angle_gamma   90.00
#
_symmetry.space_group_name_H-M   'P 1'
#
loop_
_entity.id
_entity.type
_entity.pdbx_description
1 polymer ?
#
loop_
_entity_poly.entity_id
_entity_poly.type
_entity_poly.pdbx_seq_one_letter_code
_entity_poly.pdbx_strand_id
1 'polypeptide(L)'
;MTASIAATAMVLAACGGGSDEPTTPGDSGSTEPNGQLIYGEDTAFPENLIPLIAAGNSVATANILIRILPAPFVTLPDFTIGVDEDLMASEPTLEETDGGQIITYEINEDAVWSDGEPITAADFEFTWRIQRSADPADDGCASLLGTTGYDLIESVEPGDNDKTAVVTYTSPFPDWKSIFTLFPAHIMDKDDAVANCEAITTGWPIADGIPEDISGGPWQLLSENINAGQQVLTLTPNPMWYGDGPGLENLIYQTIGGEAGTTVAGLQSGDLQLVDPQPQLDLVGQIQDLEPNVTSEINFGLSFEHFDMNTANVHLAKPEVRKAFGLALDRQELVSATVGAFDDRAQVLNNRMYVNNQPEYVDTAPEEYNTQDTEGAIALLEGVGYTIGPDGVAVHPTDGPLTLRMSTTQNNPLREATIDLASSQLAEAGFAIEKFLDPDIFEGPDSPTSLEARGFDIALFAWVSSPYVSGNISLYETGGGQNYAGVTNPEVDALLEQLASEVDPEAAAQAANDADTILWEELATIPLYQKPSFTAWSSEYEGIEPNTTNAGPVWNSDQYALVS
;
A
#
# COMPACT_ATOMS: atom_id res chain seq x y z
N MET A 1 28.91 -52.67 38.49
CA MET A 1 28.84 -53.85 37.60
C MET A 1 28.95 -53.34 36.19
N THR A 2 30.10 -53.57 35.64
CA THR A 2 30.58 -53.23 34.30
C THR A 2 30.02 -54.23 33.28
N ALA A 3 29.64 -53.72 32.11
CA ALA A 3 29.66 -54.52 30.87
C ALA A 3 29.84 -53.61 29.66
N SER A 4 31.04 -53.59 29.14
CA SER A 4 31.43 -53.12 27.82
C SER A 4 31.09 -54.20 26.78
N ILE A 5 30.62 -53.81 25.59
CA ILE A 5 30.68 -54.63 24.38
C ILE A 5 31.17 -53.76 23.21
N ALA A 6 32.18 -54.33 22.54
CA ALA A 6 33.01 -53.66 21.56
C ALA A 6 32.44 -53.60 20.15
N ALA A 7 32.96 -52.65 19.41
CA ALA A 7 32.81 -52.46 17.98
C ALA A 7 33.54 -53.51 17.16
N THR A 8 32.99 -53.85 16.00
CA THR A 8 33.72 -54.55 14.94
C THR A 8 33.44 -53.87 13.59
N ALA A 9 34.48 -53.21 13.08
CA ALA A 9 34.52 -52.70 11.72
C ALA A 9 34.84 -53.86 10.75
N MET A 10 34.14 -53.90 9.62
CA MET A 10 34.55 -54.67 8.44
C MET A 10 34.69 -53.74 7.24
N VAL A 11 35.92 -53.58 6.81
CA VAL A 11 36.31 -53.00 5.52
C VAL A 11 36.24 -54.12 4.48
N LEU A 12 35.53 -53.89 3.40
CA LEU A 12 35.65 -54.66 2.17
C LEU A 12 35.84 -53.73 0.99
N ALA A 13 37.03 -53.72 0.45
CA ALA A 13 37.37 -53.13 -0.83
C ALA A 13 37.05 -54.14 -1.95
N ALA A 14 36.39 -53.67 -3.02
CA ALA A 14 36.40 -54.35 -4.30
C ALA A 14 36.41 -53.34 -5.42
N CYS A 15 37.41 -53.41 -6.25
CA CYS A 15 37.60 -52.66 -7.50
C CYS A 15 36.73 -53.23 -8.63
N GLY A 16 36.31 -52.35 -9.54
CA GLY A 16 36.30 -52.69 -10.96
C GLY A 16 35.03 -52.45 -11.72
N GLY A 17 35.13 -51.62 -12.74
CA GLY A 17 34.32 -51.73 -13.97
C GLY A 17 33.47 -50.50 -14.28
N GLY A 18 33.98 -49.62 -15.14
CA GLY A 18 33.20 -48.50 -15.70
C GLY A 18 32.12 -48.96 -16.66
N SER A 19 31.01 -48.27 -16.63
CA SER A 19 30.09 -48.14 -17.73
C SER A 19 29.52 -46.73 -17.66
N ASP A 20 29.72 -45.97 -18.73
CA ASP A 20 29.15 -44.66 -18.93
C ASP A 20 27.61 -44.77 -19.01
N GLU A 21 26.92 -44.26 -18.01
CA GLU A 21 25.51 -43.92 -18.10
C GLU A 21 25.36 -42.43 -18.34
N PRO A 22 24.36 -41.98 -19.14
CA PRO A 22 24.18 -40.56 -19.44
C PRO A 22 23.68 -39.83 -18.17
N THR A 23 24.38 -38.76 -17.84
CA THR A 23 23.97 -37.81 -16.79
C THR A 23 22.61 -37.19 -17.18
N THR A 24 21.60 -37.53 -16.42
CA THR A 24 20.36 -36.77 -16.32
C THR A 24 20.67 -35.35 -15.84
N PRO A 25 19.99 -34.31 -16.37
CA PRO A 25 20.09 -32.95 -15.82
C PRO A 25 19.68 -32.95 -14.35
N GLY A 26 20.40 -32.18 -13.54
CA GLY A 26 20.27 -32.16 -12.10
C GLY A 26 18.87 -31.89 -11.63
N ASP A 27 18.48 -32.72 -10.70
CA ASP A 27 17.43 -32.48 -9.73
C ASP A 27 17.77 -31.17 -9.01
N SER A 28 17.00 -30.11 -9.25
CA SER A 28 16.99 -28.91 -8.42
C SER A 28 16.35 -29.36 -7.11
N GLY A 29 17.20 -29.66 -6.12
CA GLY A 29 16.75 -30.14 -4.83
C GLY A 29 15.85 -29.11 -4.17
N SER A 30 14.54 -29.37 -4.16
CA SER A 30 13.63 -28.75 -3.22
C SER A 30 14.10 -29.14 -1.82
N THR A 31 14.66 -28.20 -1.09
CA THR A 31 14.88 -28.38 0.35
C THR A 31 13.50 -28.48 1.00
N GLU A 32 13.25 -29.56 1.76
CA GLU A 32 12.02 -29.68 2.56
C GLU A 32 11.87 -28.41 3.43
N PRO A 33 10.64 -27.83 3.54
CA PRO A 33 10.41 -26.67 4.38
C PRO A 33 10.93 -26.86 5.80
N ASN A 34 11.58 -25.86 6.37
CA ASN A 34 12.19 -25.97 7.69
C ASN A 34 12.05 -24.68 8.50
N GLY A 35 11.57 -24.82 9.73
CA GLY A 35 11.43 -23.72 10.67
C GLY A 35 10.18 -22.87 10.47
N GLN A 36 10.10 -21.81 11.24
CA GLN A 36 8.96 -20.88 11.23
C GLN A 36 9.44 -19.45 11.34
N LEU A 37 8.67 -18.51 10.79
CA LEU A 37 8.89 -17.07 10.96
C LEU A 37 7.64 -16.45 11.59
N ILE A 38 7.81 -15.64 12.64
CA ILE A 38 6.74 -14.87 13.28
C ILE A 38 6.86 -13.42 12.83
N TYR A 39 5.87 -12.99 12.05
CA TYR A 39 5.69 -11.60 11.65
C TYR A 39 4.83 -10.88 12.71
N GLY A 40 5.38 -9.82 13.28
CA GLY A 40 4.70 -8.94 14.22
C GLY A 40 3.89 -7.87 13.49
N GLU A 41 2.57 -8.02 13.42
CA GLU A 41 1.64 -7.06 12.82
C GLU A 41 1.25 -5.98 13.83
N ASP A 42 1.44 -4.71 13.49
CA ASP A 42 1.15 -3.58 14.38
C ASP A 42 -0.36 -3.38 14.61
N THR A 43 -1.17 -3.73 13.61
CA THR A 43 -2.63 -3.55 13.66
C THR A 43 -3.35 -4.84 14.01
N ALA A 44 -4.52 -4.73 14.60
CA ALA A 44 -5.38 -5.89 14.86
C ALA A 44 -5.91 -6.47 13.54
N PHE A 45 -6.07 -7.80 13.49
CA PHE A 45 -6.75 -8.44 12.37
C PHE A 45 -8.18 -7.93 12.26
N PRO A 46 -8.69 -7.76 11.02
CA PRO A 46 -10.07 -7.37 10.80
C PRO A 46 -11.04 -8.46 11.24
N GLU A 47 -12.31 -8.12 11.40
CA GLU A 47 -13.36 -9.10 11.70
C GLU A 47 -13.67 -10.02 10.49
N ASN A 48 -13.24 -9.61 9.30
CA ASN A 48 -13.53 -10.26 8.03
C ASN A 48 -12.29 -10.26 7.13
N LEU A 49 -12.06 -11.33 6.37
CA LEU A 49 -10.89 -11.48 5.49
C LEU A 49 -11.19 -11.20 4.01
N ILE A 50 -12.47 -10.98 3.59
CA ILE A 50 -12.75 -10.63 2.20
C ILE A 50 -12.40 -9.15 1.93
N PRO A 51 -11.48 -8.84 1.01
CA PRO A 51 -10.98 -7.47 0.82
C PRO A 51 -11.96 -6.54 0.07
N LEU A 52 -13.04 -7.11 -0.49
CA LEU A 52 -13.99 -6.40 -1.34
C LEU A 52 -14.97 -5.48 -0.59
N ILE A 53 -15.08 -5.64 0.74
CA ILE A 53 -15.99 -4.87 1.60
C ILE A 53 -15.23 -4.14 2.70
N ALA A 54 -15.84 -3.10 3.27
CA ALA A 54 -15.21 -2.25 4.29
C ALA A 54 -14.70 -3.03 5.52
N ALA A 55 -15.41 -4.09 5.94
CA ALA A 55 -15.03 -4.89 7.11
C ALA A 55 -13.75 -5.72 6.90
N GLY A 56 -13.35 -5.95 5.65
CA GLY A 56 -12.16 -6.75 5.30
C GLY A 56 -11.05 -5.94 4.60
N ASN A 57 -11.29 -4.70 4.25
CA ASN A 57 -10.30 -3.86 3.56
C ASN A 57 -9.30 -3.26 4.57
N SER A 58 -8.22 -3.97 4.81
CA SER A 58 -7.15 -3.53 5.71
C SER A 58 -5.78 -3.99 5.23
N VAL A 59 -4.72 -3.33 5.70
CA VAL A 59 -3.33 -3.74 5.43
C VAL A 59 -3.08 -5.16 5.94
N ALA A 60 -3.59 -5.51 7.13
CA ALA A 60 -3.45 -6.86 7.67
C ALA A 60 -4.11 -7.92 6.77
N THR A 61 -5.29 -7.64 6.19
CA THR A 61 -5.91 -8.53 5.20
C THR A 61 -5.04 -8.69 3.96
N ALA A 62 -4.52 -7.58 3.42
CA ALA A 62 -3.65 -7.61 2.26
C ALA A 62 -2.39 -8.47 2.52
N ASN A 63 -1.71 -8.26 3.66
CA ASN A 63 -0.55 -9.05 4.07
C ASN A 63 -0.86 -10.56 4.21
N ILE A 64 -2.05 -10.92 4.71
CA ILE A 64 -2.46 -12.31 4.84
C ILE A 64 -2.73 -12.94 3.46
N LEU A 65 -3.42 -12.23 2.59
CA LEU A 65 -3.95 -12.80 1.34
C LEU A 65 -2.99 -12.75 0.17
N ILE A 66 -1.96 -11.89 0.20
CA ILE A 66 -1.10 -11.63 -0.97
C ILE A 66 -0.41 -12.87 -1.53
N ARG A 67 -0.16 -13.89 -0.71
CA ARG A 67 0.43 -15.16 -1.15
C ARG A 67 -0.53 -16.35 -0.99
N ILE A 68 -1.83 -16.08 -0.85
CA ILE A 68 -2.94 -17.06 -0.81
C ILE A 68 -3.80 -16.94 -2.06
N LEU A 69 -4.21 -15.71 -2.41
CA LEU A 69 -5.01 -15.47 -3.62
C LEU A 69 -4.08 -15.14 -4.79
N PRO A 70 -4.19 -15.86 -5.90
CA PRO A 70 -3.31 -15.62 -7.04
C PRO A 70 -3.71 -14.34 -7.78
N ALA A 71 -2.70 -13.62 -8.28
CA ALA A 71 -2.89 -12.43 -9.09
C ALA A 71 -1.87 -12.42 -10.25
N PRO A 72 -2.24 -11.96 -11.46
CA PRO A 72 -1.32 -11.92 -12.59
C PRO A 72 -0.12 -11.01 -12.39
N PHE A 73 -0.23 -10.03 -11.50
CA PHE A 73 0.77 -8.99 -11.28
C PHE A 73 1.04 -8.77 -9.80
N VAL A 74 2.27 -8.35 -9.50
CA VAL A 74 2.71 -7.92 -8.18
C VAL A 74 3.48 -6.61 -8.30
N THR A 75 3.29 -5.70 -7.36
CA THR A 75 4.10 -4.49 -7.27
C THR A 75 5.43 -4.81 -6.59
N LEU A 76 6.54 -4.58 -7.31
CA LEU A 76 7.90 -4.84 -6.84
C LEU A 76 8.41 -3.70 -5.93
N PRO A 77 9.48 -3.92 -5.14
CA PRO A 77 10.05 -2.90 -4.26
C PRO A 77 10.54 -1.63 -4.95
N ASP A 78 10.85 -1.70 -6.25
CA ASP A 78 11.25 -0.57 -7.09
C ASP A 78 10.08 0.16 -7.77
N PHE A 79 8.83 -0.20 -7.35
CA PHE A 79 7.54 0.31 -7.85
C PHE A 79 7.16 -0.14 -9.25
N THR A 80 7.95 -0.98 -9.89
CA THR A 80 7.56 -1.59 -11.16
C THR A 80 6.51 -2.67 -10.94
N ILE A 81 5.72 -2.95 -11.98
CA ILE A 81 4.72 -4.00 -11.95
C ILE A 81 5.30 -5.25 -12.57
N GLY A 82 5.63 -6.22 -11.71
CA GLY A 82 6.11 -7.53 -12.14
C GLY A 82 4.94 -8.44 -12.51
N VAL A 83 5.21 -9.36 -13.45
CA VAL A 83 4.30 -10.48 -13.74
C VAL A 83 4.53 -11.59 -12.72
N ASP A 84 3.49 -12.20 -12.20
CA ASP A 84 3.61 -13.44 -11.42
C ASP A 84 3.92 -14.60 -12.38
N GLU A 85 5.20 -14.98 -12.48
CA GLU A 85 5.70 -16.00 -13.41
C GLU A 85 5.27 -17.41 -13.02
N ASP A 86 4.81 -17.63 -11.79
CA ASP A 86 4.22 -18.91 -11.37
C ASP A 86 2.81 -19.04 -11.94
N LEU A 87 1.98 -18.00 -11.84
CA LEU A 87 0.60 -18.02 -12.35
C LEU A 87 0.54 -17.83 -13.88
N MET A 88 1.37 -16.95 -14.45
CA MET A 88 1.32 -16.59 -15.88
C MET A 88 2.36 -17.37 -16.68
N ALA A 89 1.93 -17.99 -17.77
CA ALA A 89 2.81 -18.69 -18.73
C ALA A 89 3.61 -17.71 -19.59
N SER A 90 3.11 -16.49 -19.78
CA SER A 90 3.77 -15.39 -20.49
C SER A 90 3.28 -14.04 -19.97
N GLU A 91 4.02 -12.97 -20.27
CA GLU A 91 3.53 -11.62 -19.97
C GLU A 91 2.20 -11.37 -20.70
N PRO A 92 1.13 -10.93 -19.97
CA PRO A 92 -0.13 -10.60 -20.59
C PRO A 92 0.00 -9.51 -21.65
N THR A 93 -0.73 -9.67 -22.75
CA THR A 93 -0.62 -8.77 -23.90
C THR A 93 -1.79 -7.81 -23.98
N LEU A 94 -1.50 -6.56 -24.35
CA LEU A 94 -2.49 -5.53 -24.63
C LEU A 94 -2.59 -5.29 -26.13
N GLU A 95 -3.81 -5.30 -26.68
CA GLU A 95 -4.15 -4.87 -28.03
C GLU A 95 -5.14 -3.71 -27.95
N GLU A 96 -4.75 -2.54 -28.48
CA GLU A 96 -5.66 -1.41 -28.60
C GLU A 96 -6.69 -1.64 -29.72
N THR A 97 -7.94 -1.26 -29.47
CA THR A 97 -9.04 -1.37 -30.43
C THR A 97 -9.65 0.01 -30.73
N ASP A 98 -10.61 0.08 -31.67
CA ASP A 98 -11.31 1.33 -31.97
C ASP A 98 -12.26 1.70 -30.81
N GLY A 99 -11.70 2.34 -29.77
CA GLY A 99 -12.44 2.86 -28.62
C GLY A 99 -12.36 2.00 -27.34
N GLY A 100 -11.48 1.00 -27.29
CA GLY A 100 -11.26 0.17 -26.11
C GLY A 100 -9.94 -0.58 -26.17
N GLN A 101 -9.82 -1.69 -25.44
CA GLN A 101 -8.63 -2.54 -25.44
C GLN A 101 -9.00 -4.00 -25.18
N ILE A 102 -8.11 -4.91 -25.57
CA ILE A 102 -8.20 -6.34 -25.28
C ILE A 102 -6.94 -6.75 -24.55
N ILE A 103 -7.11 -7.41 -23.40
CA ILE A 103 -5.99 -7.99 -22.65
C ILE A 103 -6.11 -9.51 -22.72
N THR A 104 -5.02 -10.18 -23.09
CA THR A 104 -4.96 -11.64 -23.10
C THR A 104 -4.01 -12.12 -22.02
N TYR A 105 -4.51 -12.97 -21.13
CA TYR A 105 -3.77 -13.63 -20.07
C TYR A 105 -3.58 -15.11 -20.43
N GLU A 106 -2.34 -15.56 -20.53
CA GLU A 106 -1.98 -16.97 -20.68
C GLU A 106 -1.61 -17.54 -19.31
N ILE A 107 -2.48 -18.40 -18.75
CA ILE A 107 -2.32 -18.99 -17.43
C ILE A 107 -1.40 -20.21 -17.55
N ASN A 108 -0.50 -20.40 -16.59
CA ASN A 108 0.37 -21.57 -16.51
C ASN A 108 -0.47 -22.87 -16.50
N GLU A 109 -0.07 -23.85 -17.31
CA GLU A 109 -0.81 -25.14 -17.42
C GLU A 109 -0.88 -25.87 -16.08
N ASP A 110 0.15 -25.74 -15.23
CA ASP A 110 0.25 -26.40 -13.93
C ASP A 110 -0.45 -25.63 -12.79
N ALA A 111 -0.92 -24.39 -13.04
CA ALA A 111 -1.57 -23.57 -12.03
C ALA A 111 -2.91 -24.17 -11.59
N VAL A 112 -3.00 -24.53 -10.30
CA VAL A 112 -4.15 -25.19 -9.66
C VAL A 112 -4.46 -24.56 -8.30
N TRP A 113 -5.70 -24.66 -7.87
CA TRP A 113 -6.10 -24.38 -6.50
C TRP A 113 -5.66 -25.52 -5.56
N SER A 114 -5.66 -25.27 -4.25
CA SER A 114 -5.20 -26.23 -3.24
C SER A 114 -6.03 -27.52 -3.14
N ASP A 115 -7.22 -27.56 -3.73
CA ASP A 115 -8.03 -28.76 -3.87
C ASP A 115 -7.75 -29.56 -5.17
N GLY A 116 -6.87 -29.02 -6.02
CA GLY A 116 -6.45 -29.63 -7.29
C GLY A 116 -7.27 -29.22 -8.50
N GLU A 117 -8.30 -28.36 -8.34
CA GLU A 117 -9.00 -27.80 -9.49
C GLU A 117 -8.12 -26.77 -10.23
N PRO A 118 -8.11 -26.76 -11.59
CA PRO A 118 -7.26 -25.85 -12.34
C PRO A 118 -7.71 -24.38 -12.19
N ILE A 119 -6.76 -23.47 -12.08
CA ILE A 119 -6.99 -22.03 -12.24
C ILE A 119 -7.19 -21.74 -13.72
N THR A 120 -8.30 -21.11 -14.11
CA THR A 120 -8.72 -20.96 -15.50
C THR A 120 -9.34 -19.59 -15.79
N ALA A 121 -9.70 -19.34 -17.05
CA ALA A 121 -10.45 -18.15 -17.48
C ALA A 121 -11.79 -17.99 -16.73
N ALA A 122 -12.36 -19.07 -16.18
CA ALA A 122 -13.58 -19.00 -15.37
C ALA A 122 -13.36 -18.25 -14.05
N ASP A 123 -12.16 -18.32 -13.45
CA ASP A 123 -11.84 -17.59 -12.23
C ASP A 123 -11.69 -16.07 -12.54
N PHE A 124 -11.15 -15.71 -13.71
CA PHE A 124 -11.14 -14.33 -14.20
C PHE A 124 -12.56 -13.82 -14.46
N GLU A 125 -13.40 -14.60 -15.14
CA GLU A 125 -14.81 -14.24 -15.44
C GLU A 125 -15.60 -14.03 -14.14
N PHE A 126 -15.48 -14.96 -13.20
CA PHE A 126 -16.15 -14.85 -11.91
C PHE A 126 -15.66 -13.63 -11.12
N THR A 127 -14.35 -13.43 -11.06
CA THR A 127 -13.73 -12.27 -10.36
C THR A 127 -14.22 -10.94 -10.94
N TRP A 128 -14.31 -10.84 -12.26
CA TRP A 128 -14.93 -9.68 -12.92
C TRP A 128 -16.41 -9.54 -12.59
N ARG A 129 -17.18 -10.60 -12.76
CA ARG A 129 -18.63 -10.58 -12.62
C ARG A 129 -19.08 -10.12 -11.23
N ILE A 130 -18.37 -10.51 -10.18
CA ILE A 130 -18.70 -10.12 -8.80
C ILE A 130 -18.26 -8.67 -8.46
N GLN A 131 -17.40 -8.03 -9.27
CA GLN A 131 -16.87 -6.69 -9.00
C GLN A 131 -17.28 -5.63 -10.03
N ARG A 132 -17.97 -6.00 -11.11
CA ARG A 132 -18.28 -5.11 -12.24
C ARG A 132 -19.26 -3.98 -11.94
N SER A 133 -20.10 -4.12 -10.92
CA SER A 133 -21.11 -3.12 -10.57
C SER A 133 -21.44 -3.15 -9.08
N ALA A 134 -21.65 -1.95 -8.51
CA ALA A 134 -22.23 -1.78 -7.18
C ALA A 134 -23.77 -1.65 -7.23
N ASP A 135 -24.38 -1.49 -8.41
CA ASP A 135 -25.84 -1.30 -8.56
C ASP A 135 -26.55 -2.68 -8.66
N PRO A 136 -27.40 -3.03 -7.69
CA PRO A 136 -28.20 -4.28 -7.75
C PRO A 136 -29.14 -4.36 -8.98
N ALA A 137 -29.44 -3.24 -9.63
CA ALA A 137 -30.24 -3.24 -10.86
C ALA A 137 -29.48 -3.81 -12.07
N ASP A 138 -28.14 -3.79 -12.01
CA ASP A 138 -27.22 -4.35 -13.01
C ASP A 138 -26.53 -5.64 -12.53
N ASP A 139 -27.24 -6.41 -11.70
CA ASP A 139 -26.70 -7.62 -11.05
C ASP A 139 -25.43 -7.35 -10.21
N GLY A 140 -25.30 -6.15 -9.69
CA GLY A 140 -24.18 -5.69 -8.88
C GLY A 140 -24.39 -5.89 -7.38
N CYS A 141 -23.34 -5.54 -6.59
CA CYS A 141 -23.34 -5.68 -5.14
C CYS A 141 -23.03 -4.36 -4.43
N ALA A 142 -24.04 -3.84 -3.71
CA ALA A 142 -23.93 -2.53 -3.03
C ALA A 142 -22.92 -2.51 -1.87
N SER A 143 -22.40 -3.66 -1.43
CA SER A 143 -21.39 -3.75 -0.38
C SER A 143 -19.96 -3.58 -0.87
N LEU A 144 -19.75 -3.54 -2.20
CA LEU A 144 -18.43 -3.34 -2.78
C LEU A 144 -17.90 -1.94 -2.46
N LEU A 145 -16.61 -1.87 -2.16
CA LEU A 145 -15.90 -0.61 -1.96
C LEU A 145 -15.63 0.15 -3.25
N GLY A 146 -15.50 -0.56 -4.36
CA GLY A 146 -15.26 0.01 -5.67
C GLY A 146 -15.42 -1.00 -6.80
N THR A 147 -15.57 -0.48 -8.00
CA THR A 147 -15.71 -1.24 -9.25
C THR A 147 -14.68 -0.84 -10.29
N THR A 148 -13.74 0.04 -9.94
CA THR A 148 -12.76 0.66 -10.85
C THR A 148 -12.06 -0.38 -11.71
N GLY A 149 -12.09 -0.19 -13.01
CA GLY A 149 -11.50 -1.06 -14.01
C GLY A 149 -12.39 -2.25 -14.39
N TYR A 150 -13.09 -2.85 -13.44
CA TYR A 150 -14.05 -3.94 -13.70
C TYR A 150 -15.33 -3.46 -14.39
N ASP A 151 -15.78 -2.25 -14.10
CA ASP A 151 -16.94 -1.60 -14.70
C ASP A 151 -16.72 -1.20 -16.17
N LEU A 152 -15.47 -1.16 -16.61
CA LEU A 152 -15.10 -0.89 -18.01
C LEU A 152 -14.99 -2.16 -18.86
N ILE A 153 -15.06 -3.34 -18.26
CA ILE A 153 -14.96 -4.63 -18.98
C ILE A 153 -16.31 -4.98 -19.60
N GLU A 154 -16.31 -5.27 -20.92
CA GLU A 154 -17.46 -5.77 -21.66
C GLU A 154 -17.65 -7.27 -21.49
N SER A 155 -16.54 -8.03 -21.58
CA SER A 155 -16.55 -9.48 -21.44
C SER A 155 -15.21 -10.03 -20.94
N VAL A 156 -15.29 -11.18 -20.29
CA VAL A 156 -14.16 -12.08 -20.01
C VAL A 156 -14.51 -13.44 -20.57
N GLU A 157 -13.78 -13.90 -21.57
CA GLU A 157 -14.06 -15.14 -22.27
C GLU A 157 -12.82 -16.04 -22.34
N PRO A 158 -12.98 -17.39 -22.38
CA PRO A 158 -11.85 -18.25 -22.67
C PRO A 158 -11.36 -18.03 -24.09
N GLY A 159 -10.04 -18.05 -24.31
CA GLY A 159 -9.42 -17.99 -25.62
C GLY A 159 -9.43 -19.34 -26.33
N ASP A 160 -8.27 -19.79 -26.85
CA ASP A 160 -8.14 -21.07 -27.54
C ASP A 160 -8.36 -22.29 -26.62
N ASN A 161 -8.22 -22.09 -25.32
CA ASN A 161 -8.43 -23.09 -24.27
C ASN A 161 -8.78 -22.40 -22.93
N ASP A 162 -9.13 -23.19 -21.90
CA ASP A 162 -9.52 -22.68 -20.59
C ASP A 162 -8.39 -22.00 -19.81
N LYS A 163 -7.14 -22.19 -20.22
CA LYS A 163 -5.96 -21.52 -19.63
C LYS A 163 -5.62 -20.18 -20.30
N THR A 164 -6.47 -19.70 -21.19
CA THR A 164 -6.34 -18.36 -21.80
C THR A 164 -7.57 -17.55 -21.45
N ALA A 165 -7.41 -16.43 -20.73
CA ALA A 165 -8.48 -15.48 -20.46
C ALA A 165 -8.33 -14.25 -21.38
N VAL A 166 -9.40 -13.94 -22.12
CA VAL A 166 -9.47 -12.77 -23.02
C VAL A 166 -10.43 -11.75 -22.41
N VAL A 167 -9.91 -10.60 -22.03
CA VAL A 167 -10.65 -9.52 -21.37
C VAL A 167 -10.84 -8.37 -22.34
N THR A 168 -12.08 -8.08 -22.71
CA THR A 168 -12.44 -6.99 -23.63
C THR A 168 -12.98 -5.80 -22.86
N TYR A 169 -12.43 -4.62 -23.09
CA TYR A 169 -12.84 -3.36 -22.46
C TYR A 169 -13.66 -2.49 -23.42
N THR A 170 -14.64 -1.77 -22.88
CA THR A 170 -15.49 -0.80 -23.60
C THR A 170 -14.79 0.55 -23.82
N SER A 171 -13.73 0.83 -23.07
CA SER A 171 -12.88 2.04 -23.18
C SER A 171 -11.46 1.71 -22.74
N PRO A 172 -10.45 2.53 -23.08
CA PRO A 172 -9.09 2.36 -22.57
C PRO A 172 -9.08 2.42 -21.03
N PHE A 173 -8.32 1.54 -20.42
CA PHE A 173 -8.02 1.51 -18.99
C PHE A 173 -6.51 1.32 -18.80
N PRO A 174 -5.75 2.40 -18.63
CA PRO A 174 -4.28 2.35 -18.51
C PRO A 174 -3.80 1.44 -17.38
N ASP A 175 -4.53 1.44 -16.26
CA ASP A 175 -4.16 0.70 -15.05
C ASP A 175 -4.66 -0.76 -15.03
N TRP A 176 -4.85 -1.38 -16.20
CA TRP A 176 -5.36 -2.75 -16.33
C TRP A 176 -4.54 -3.81 -15.57
N LYS A 177 -3.28 -3.51 -15.23
CA LYS A 177 -2.43 -4.38 -14.39
C LYS A 177 -2.78 -4.31 -12.90
N SER A 178 -3.70 -3.43 -12.49
CA SER A 178 -4.09 -3.23 -11.07
C SER A 178 -5.18 -4.18 -10.59
N ILE A 179 -5.82 -4.92 -11.48
CA ILE A 179 -6.99 -5.75 -11.18
C ILE A 179 -6.69 -7.25 -11.33
N PHE A 180 -7.68 -8.09 -10.97
CA PHE A 180 -7.62 -9.54 -11.02
C PHE A 180 -6.78 -10.21 -9.91
N THR A 181 -7.01 -9.83 -8.64
CA THR A 181 -6.79 -10.83 -7.57
C THR A 181 -7.90 -11.87 -7.70
N LEU A 182 -7.54 -13.09 -8.06
CA LEU A 182 -8.51 -14.11 -8.48
C LEU A 182 -9.21 -14.75 -7.28
N PHE A 183 -10.52 -15.01 -7.47
CA PHE A 183 -11.36 -15.76 -6.55
C PHE A 183 -11.76 -17.11 -7.18
N PRO A 184 -11.83 -18.22 -6.41
CA PRO A 184 -12.12 -19.56 -6.92
C PRO A 184 -13.58 -19.67 -7.35
N ALA A 185 -13.84 -19.64 -8.65
CA ALA A 185 -15.18 -19.71 -9.23
C ALA A 185 -15.93 -20.97 -8.80
N HIS A 186 -15.26 -22.14 -8.84
CA HIS A 186 -15.88 -23.44 -8.52
C HIS A 186 -16.37 -23.58 -7.06
N ILE A 187 -15.86 -22.72 -6.13
CA ILE A 187 -16.29 -22.69 -4.72
C ILE A 187 -17.26 -21.52 -4.46
N MET A 188 -16.93 -20.34 -4.99
CA MET A 188 -17.63 -19.11 -4.61
C MET A 188 -18.85 -18.81 -5.48
N ASP A 189 -18.87 -19.23 -6.77
CA ASP A 189 -19.99 -18.94 -7.65
C ASP A 189 -21.25 -19.72 -7.24
N LYS A 190 -22.34 -18.99 -7.03
CA LYS A 190 -23.65 -19.52 -6.68
C LYS A 190 -24.60 -19.55 -7.88
N ASP A 191 -24.09 -19.29 -9.10
CA ASP A 191 -24.89 -19.17 -10.34
C ASP A 191 -26.04 -18.14 -10.24
N ASP A 192 -25.99 -17.22 -9.28
CA ASP A 192 -27.03 -16.22 -9.02
C ASP A 192 -26.41 -14.94 -8.45
N ALA A 193 -26.65 -13.80 -9.08
CA ALA A 193 -26.03 -12.53 -8.72
C ALA A 193 -26.38 -12.07 -7.28
N VAL A 194 -27.64 -12.30 -6.86
CA VAL A 194 -28.08 -11.94 -5.50
C VAL A 194 -27.39 -12.83 -4.48
N ALA A 195 -27.31 -14.14 -4.74
CA ALA A 195 -26.63 -15.07 -3.84
C ALA A 195 -25.11 -14.80 -3.76
N ASN A 196 -24.49 -14.42 -4.88
CA ASN A 196 -23.09 -13.99 -4.90
C ASN A 196 -22.88 -12.69 -4.09
N CYS A 197 -23.76 -11.69 -4.23
CA CYS A 197 -23.70 -10.48 -3.43
C CYS A 197 -23.94 -10.75 -1.93
N GLU A 198 -24.87 -11.65 -1.58
CA GLU A 198 -25.07 -12.06 -0.18
C GLU A 198 -23.82 -12.73 0.40
N ALA A 199 -23.15 -13.57 -0.38
CA ALA A 199 -21.90 -14.22 0.01
C ALA A 199 -20.76 -13.19 0.21
N ILE A 200 -20.61 -12.23 -0.70
CA ILE A 200 -19.63 -11.14 -0.58
C ILE A 200 -19.94 -10.27 0.65
N THR A 201 -21.20 -9.90 0.87
CA THR A 201 -21.62 -9.06 2.00
C THR A 201 -21.38 -9.76 3.34
N THR A 202 -21.62 -11.06 3.41
CA THR A 202 -21.27 -11.89 4.58
C THR A 202 -19.76 -11.98 4.73
N GLY A 203 -19.06 -12.07 3.62
CA GLY A 203 -17.61 -12.14 3.53
C GLY A 203 -17.04 -13.41 4.15
N TRP A 204 -15.81 -13.30 4.64
CA TRP A 204 -15.06 -14.38 5.29
C TRP A 204 -14.76 -13.99 6.74
N PRO A 205 -15.69 -14.21 7.69
CA PRO A 205 -15.44 -13.94 9.10
C PRO A 205 -14.15 -14.61 9.55
N ILE A 206 -13.24 -13.87 10.18
CA ILE A 206 -11.90 -14.39 10.51
C ILE A 206 -11.95 -15.67 11.34
N ALA A 207 -13.00 -15.86 12.16
CA ALA A 207 -13.17 -17.06 12.97
C ALA A 207 -13.48 -18.32 12.15
N ASP A 208 -13.99 -18.15 10.93
CA ASP A 208 -14.38 -19.23 10.01
C ASP A 208 -13.32 -19.47 8.93
N GLY A 209 -12.38 -18.50 8.74
CA GLY A 209 -11.32 -18.58 7.75
C GLY A 209 -11.77 -18.31 6.32
N ILE A 210 -10.98 -18.81 5.37
CA ILE A 210 -11.25 -18.72 3.94
C ILE A 210 -12.15 -19.89 3.53
N PRO A 211 -13.16 -19.71 2.65
CA PRO A 211 -14.03 -20.80 2.23
C PRO A 211 -13.25 -22.04 1.76
N GLU A 212 -13.60 -23.21 2.33
CA GLU A 212 -12.97 -24.51 2.04
C GLU A 212 -11.44 -24.53 2.28
N ASP A 213 -10.89 -23.55 3.05
CA ASP A 213 -9.46 -23.36 3.28
C ASP A 213 -8.66 -23.26 1.95
N ILE A 214 -9.26 -22.70 0.90
CA ILE A 214 -8.75 -22.68 -0.47
C ILE A 214 -7.62 -21.69 -0.65
N SER A 215 -6.62 -22.06 -1.43
CA SER A 215 -5.52 -21.19 -1.87
C SER A 215 -5.13 -21.52 -3.31
N GLY A 216 -4.74 -20.48 -4.06
CA GLY A 216 -4.06 -20.60 -5.36
C GLY A 216 -2.60 -20.14 -5.31
N GLY A 217 -2.10 -19.80 -4.11
CA GLY A 217 -0.73 -19.34 -3.87
C GLY A 217 0.14 -20.38 -3.14
N PRO A 218 1.40 -20.02 -2.80
CA PRO A 218 2.34 -20.91 -2.09
C PRO A 218 1.93 -21.24 -0.65
N TRP A 219 1.12 -20.38 -0.03
CA TRP A 219 0.64 -20.55 1.33
C TRP A 219 -0.85 -20.85 1.37
N GLN A 220 -1.33 -21.54 2.41
CA GLN A 220 -2.74 -21.70 2.72
C GLN A 220 -3.01 -21.35 4.18
N LEU A 221 -4.21 -20.82 4.44
CA LEU A 221 -4.72 -20.54 5.78
C LEU A 221 -5.81 -21.55 6.13
N LEU A 222 -5.47 -22.53 6.96
CA LEU A 222 -6.45 -23.49 7.47
C LEU A 222 -7.26 -22.84 8.60
N SER A 223 -8.57 -23.03 8.61
CA SER A 223 -9.47 -22.44 9.64
C SER A 223 -9.07 -22.86 11.05
N GLU A 224 -8.52 -24.07 11.24
CA GLU A 224 -8.01 -24.56 12.52
C GLU A 224 -6.75 -23.83 13.01
N ASN A 225 -6.05 -23.13 12.12
CA ASN A 225 -4.81 -22.39 12.41
C ASN A 225 -5.08 -20.91 12.78
N ILE A 226 -6.34 -20.54 12.95
CA ILE A 226 -6.74 -19.18 13.32
C ILE A 226 -7.10 -19.11 14.80
N ASN A 227 -6.39 -18.26 15.54
CA ASN A 227 -6.73 -17.90 16.91
C ASN A 227 -7.13 -16.42 16.98
N ALA A 228 -8.34 -16.12 16.53
CA ALA A 228 -8.85 -14.75 16.50
C ALA A 228 -8.85 -14.07 17.89
N GLY A 229 -9.05 -14.84 18.96
CA GLY A 229 -9.05 -14.31 20.35
C GLY A 229 -7.67 -13.90 20.86
N GLN A 230 -6.60 -14.47 20.33
CA GLN A 230 -5.21 -14.11 20.63
C GLN A 230 -4.58 -13.27 19.51
N GLN A 231 -5.31 -13.02 18.44
CA GLN A 231 -4.81 -12.31 17.27
C GLN A 231 -3.54 -12.97 16.71
N VAL A 232 -3.62 -14.29 16.50
CA VAL A 232 -2.56 -15.11 15.88
C VAL A 232 -3.17 -15.97 14.80
N LEU A 233 -2.54 -16.04 13.65
CA LEU A 233 -2.85 -17.00 12.60
C LEU A 233 -1.56 -17.56 11.99
N THR A 234 -1.65 -18.78 11.45
CA THR A 234 -0.50 -19.49 10.89
C THR A 234 -0.81 -19.94 9.48
N LEU A 235 0.00 -19.48 8.52
CA LEU A 235 0.01 -20.01 7.17
C LEU A 235 0.93 -21.24 7.11
N THR A 236 0.49 -22.25 6.37
CA THR A 236 1.24 -23.46 6.07
C THR A 236 1.46 -23.59 4.57
N PRO A 237 2.51 -24.27 4.10
CA PRO A 237 2.71 -24.51 2.68
C PRO A 237 1.48 -25.15 2.01
N ASN A 238 1.08 -24.63 0.85
CA ASN A 238 0.05 -25.23 0.02
C ASN A 238 0.62 -26.51 -0.63
N PRO A 239 0.09 -27.70 -0.34
CA PRO A 239 0.62 -28.95 -0.89
C PRO A 239 0.42 -29.12 -2.39
N MET A 240 -0.43 -28.27 -3.02
CA MET A 240 -0.70 -28.26 -4.45
C MET A 240 -0.02 -27.09 -5.15
N TRP A 241 0.88 -26.36 -4.44
CA TRP A 241 1.61 -25.26 -5.05
C TRP A 241 2.43 -25.74 -6.26
N TYR A 242 2.33 -24.99 -7.35
CA TYR A 242 2.90 -25.32 -8.65
C TYR A 242 4.22 -24.57 -8.97
N GLY A 243 4.60 -23.60 -8.13
CA GLY A 243 5.88 -22.89 -8.20
C GLY A 243 6.93 -23.48 -7.25
N ASP A 244 8.03 -22.77 -7.07
CA ASP A 244 9.03 -23.12 -6.05
C ASP A 244 8.39 -22.96 -4.67
N GLY A 245 8.45 -24.01 -3.86
CA GLY A 245 7.72 -24.09 -2.60
C GLY A 245 8.30 -23.20 -1.52
N PRO A 246 7.50 -22.83 -0.49
CA PRO A 246 8.03 -22.10 0.65
C PRO A 246 9.18 -22.84 1.35
N GLY A 247 10.23 -22.08 1.71
CA GLY A 247 11.37 -22.61 2.46
C GLY A 247 11.07 -22.83 3.96
N LEU A 248 9.97 -22.28 4.47
CA LEU A 248 9.53 -22.38 5.87
C LEU A 248 8.36 -23.35 6.04
N GLU A 249 8.28 -24.02 7.18
CA GLU A 249 7.13 -24.86 7.57
C GLU A 249 5.92 -24.00 7.96
N ASN A 250 6.16 -22.82 8.56
CA ASN A 250 5.09 -21.93 9.02
C ASN A 250 5.49 -20.47 8.85
N LEU A 251 4.54 -19.66 8.38
CA LEU A 251 4.56 -18.20 8.48
C LEU A 251 3.44 -17.78 9.45
N ILE A 252 3.84 -17.22 10.61
CA ILE A 252 2.93 -16.89 11.70
C ILE A 252 2.76 -15.39 11.76
N TYR A 253 1.52 -14.92 11.73
CA TYR A 253 1.16 -13.52 11.96
C TYR A 253 0.69 -13.38 13.39
N GLN A 254 1.25 -12.42 14.12
CA GLN A 254 0.90 -12.11 15.48
C GLN A 254 0.71 -10.60 15.66
N THR A 255 -0.47 -10.17 16.06
CA THR A 255 -0.69 -8.76 16.40
C THR A 255 0.09 -8.39 17.66
N ILE A 256 0.87 -7.31 17.59
CA ILE A 256 1.72 -6.81 18.69
C ILE A 256 1.30 -5.43 19.19
N GLY A 257 0.43 -4.72 18.45
CA GLY A 257 -0.20 -3.47 18.89
C GLY A 257 0.67 -2.22 18.76
N GLY A 258 1.72 -2.23 17.94
CA GLY A 258 2.49 -1.02 17.57
C GLY A 258 3.27 -0.33 18.71
N GLU A 259 3.36 -0.92 19.90
CA GLU A 259 4.13 -0.38 21.02
C GLU A 259 5.63 -0.66 20.83
N ALA A 260 6.44 0.38 20.63
CA ALA A 260 7.88 0.29 20.36
C ALA A 260 8.64 -0.67 21.30
N GLY A 261 8.32 -0.64 22.60
CA GLY A 261 8.93 -1.52 23.60
C GLY A 261 8.61 -3.01 23.37
N THR A 262 7.43 -3.34 22.89
CA THR A 262 7.02 -4.71 22.56
C THR A 262 7.77 -5.20 21.33
N THR A 263 7.87 -4.38 20.30
CA THR A 263 8.58 -4.67 19.05
C THR A 263 10.06 -4.95 19.31
N VAL A 264 10.75 -4.04 20.02
CA VAL A 264 12.17 -4.19 20.35
C VAL A 264 12.42 -5.43 21.21
N ALA A 265 11.59 -5.64 22.26
CA ALA A 265 11.74 -6.80 23.14
C ALA A 265 11.49 -8.13 22.40
N GLY A 266 10.51 -8.17 21.50
CA GLY A 266 10.19 -9.35 20.69
C GLY A 266 11.34 -9.74 19.75
N LEU A 267 11.93 -8.78 19.03
CA LEU A 267 13.11 -9.01 18.21
C LEU A 267 14.32 -9.45 19.05
N GLN A 268 14.56 -8.79 20.18
CA GLN A 268 15.70 -9.08 21.06
C GLN A 268 15.60 -10.48 21.68
N SER A 269 14.39 -10.94 22.03
CA SER A 269 14.17 -12.28 22.62
C SER A 269 14.08 -13.38 21.57
N GLY A 270 13.87 -13.03 20.29
CA GLY A 270 13.55 -13.97 19.22
C GLY A 270 12.11 -14.47 19.24
N ASP A 271 11.21 -13.79 19.95
CA ASP A 271 9.76 -14.05 19.90
C ASP A 271 9.12 -13.49 18.63
N LEU A 272 9.79 -12.54 17.97
CA LEU A 272 9.45 -12.00 16.64
C LEU A 272 10.67 -12.13 15.73
N GLN A 273 10.44 -12.47 14.45
CA GLN A 273 11.49 -12.59 13.45
C GLN A 273 11.40 -11.55 12.34
N LEU A 274 10.22 -10.96 12.09
CA LEU A 274 10.02 -9.91 11.13
C LEU A 274 9.03 -8.89 11.71
N VAL A 275 9.30 -7.60 11.52
CA VAL A 275 8.41 -6.49 11.89
C VAL A 275 8.53 -5.37 10.86
N ASP A 276 7.43 -4.60 10.68
CA ASP A 276 7.39 -3.42 9.80
C ASP A 276 6.68 -2.24 10.51
N PRO A 277 7.23 -1.77 11.66
CA PRO A 277 6.61 -0.74 12.45
C PRO A 277 6.71 0.64 11.80
N GLN A 278 5.78 1.54 12.15
CA GLN A 278 5.91 2.95 11.81
C GLN A 278 7.24 3.51 12.35
N PRO A 279 8.15 4.03 11.51
CA PRO A 279 9.46 4.50 11.97
C PRO A 279 9.32 5.72 12.89
N GLN A 280 10.06 5.67 13.99
CA GLN A 280 10.21 6.74 14.97
C GLN A 280 11.68 6.75 15.43
N LEU A 281 12.22 7.93 15.73
CA LEU A 281 13.66 8.09 16.04
C LEU A 281 14.16 7.10 17.11
N ASP A 282 13.44 7.01 18.23
CA ASP A 282 13.85 6.15 19.34
C ASP A 282 13.72 4.64 18.99
N LEU A 283 12.69 4.26 18.23
CA LEU A 283 12.46 2.88 17.81
C LEU A 283 13.53 2.42 16.83
N VAL A 284 13.80 3.23 15.81
CA VAL A 284 14.83 2.95 14.80
C VAL A 284 16.19 2.73 15.47
N GLY A 285 16.62 3.65 16.34
CA GLY A 285 17.89 3.51 17.06
C GLY A 285 17.97 2.28 17.95
N GLN A 286 16.90 1.94 18.68
CA GLN A 286 16.87 0.76 19.54
C GLN A 286 16.95 -0.56 18.77
N ILE A 287 16.33 -0.64 17.58
CA ILE A 287 16.40 -1.83 16.73
C ILE A 287 17.79 -1.94 16.08
N GLN A 288 18.36 -0.84 15.59
CA GLN A 288 19.71 -0.81 15.04
C GLN A 288 20.78 -1.24 16.07
N ASP A 289 20.56 -0.96 17.37
CA ASP A 289 21.44 -1.44 18.45
C ASP A 289 21.42 -2.98 18.62
N LEU A 290 20.49 -3.69 17.98
CA LEU A 290 20.42 -5.17 18.00
C LEU A 290 21.33 -5.83 16.96
N GLU A 291 21.96 -5.07 16.06
CA GLU A 291 22.93 -5.62 15.11
C GLU A 291 24.08 -6.37 15.83
N PRO A 292 24.61 -7.47 15.29
CA PRO A 292 24.33 -8.07 13.98
C PRO A 292 23.22 -9.14 14.01
N ASN A 293 22.49 -9.33 15.09
CA ASN A 293 21.47 -10.38 15.20
C ASN A 293 20.15 -10.00 14.50
N VAL A 294 19.93 -8.72 14.33
CA VAL A 294 18.78 -8.15 13.61
C VAL A 294 19.31 -7.30 12.47
N THR A 295 18.78 -7.52 11.28
CA THR A 295 18.98 -6.67 10.11
C THR A 295 17.81 -5.68 10.04
N SER A 296 18.06 -4.43 9.67
CA SER A 296 16.99 -3.46 9.51
C SER A 296 17.24 -2.55 8.32
N GLU A 297 16.15 -2.13 7.67
CA GLU A 297 16.19 -1.22 6.52
C GLU A 297 15.14 -0.14 6.65
N ILE A 298 15.52 1.07 6.23
CA ILE A 298 14.61 2.19 5.98
C ILE A 298 14.48 2.35 4.48
N ASN A 299 13.25 2.28 3.98
CA ASN A 299 12.94 2.44 2.58
C ASN A 299 11.90 3.54 2.39
N PHE A 300 11.96 4.27 1.26
CA PHE A 300 11.02 5.32 0.92
C PHE A 300 10.01 4.77 -0.07
N GLY A 301 8.75 4.65 0.37
CA GLY A 301 7.65 4.11 -0.40
C GLY A 301 6.88 5.15 -1.20
N LEU A 302 5.75 4.73 -1.79
CA LEU A 302 4.88 5.60 -2.57
C LEU A 302 4.03 6.55 -1.72
N SER A 303 4.09 6.43 -0.39
CA SER A 303 3.34 7.29 0.52
C SER A 303 4.06 8.59 0.79
N PHE A 304 3.31 9.68 1.01
CA PHE A 304 3.90 10.97 1.35
C PHE A 304 3.06 11.75 2.36
N GLU A 305 3.73 12.44 3.27
CA GLU A 305 3.11 13.37 4.23
C GLU A 305 2.89 14.74 3.58
N HIS A 306 1.76 15.37 3.91
CA HIS A 306 1.37 16.66 3.34
C HIS A 306 0.44 17.45 4.27
N PHE A 307 0.30 18.74 4.01
CA PHE A 307 -0.77 19.56 4.55
C PHE A 307 -1.88 19.73 3.52
N ASP A 308 -3.12 19.45 3.93
CA ASP A 308 -4.32 19.86 3.21
C ASP A 308 -4.95 21.08 3.88
N MET A 309 -5.22 22.12 3.11
CA MET A 309 -5.87 23.34 3.56
C MET A 309 -7.31 23.37 3.06
N ASN A 310 -8.29 23.37 3.96
CA ASN A 310 -9.71 23.42 3.62
C ASN A 310 -10.09 24.77 2.99
N THR A 311 -10.29 24.77 1.68
CA THR A 311 -10.65 25.99 0.92
C THR A 311 -12.03 26.56 1.26
N ALA A 312 -12.87 25.85 2.03
CA ALA A 312 -14.12 26.37 2.57
C ALA A 312 -13.93 27.25 3.82
N ASN A 313 -12.74 27.21 4.49
CA ASN A 313 -12.44 28.11 5.59
C ASN A 313 -12.35 29.55 5.10
N VAL A 314 -12.91 30.51 5.87
CA VAL A 314 -13.00 31.93 5.47
C VAL A 314 -11.64 32.59 5.16
N HIS A 315 -10.57 32.16 5.83
CA HIS A 315 -9.22 32.64 5.59
C HIS A 315 -8.56 31.90 4.41
N LEU A 316 -8.66 30.56 4.40
CA LEU A 316 -8.03 29.70 3.39
C LEU A 316 -8.76 29.68 2.04
N ALA A 317 -9.97 30.23 1.95
CA ALA A 317 -10.66 30.52 0.69
C ALA A 317 -9.88 31.52 -0.18
N LYS A 318 -8.98 32.32 0.42
CA LYS A 318 -8.17 33.31 -0.29
C LYS A 318 -6.85 32.68 -0.75
N PRO A 319 -6.57 32.60 -2.05
CA PRO A 319 -5.31 32.03 -2.57
C PRO A 319 -4.07 32.69 -1.97
N GLU A 320 -4.12 34.01 -1.73
CA GLU A 320 -2.98 34.77 -1.16
C GLU A 320 -2.67 34.33 0.27
N VAL A 321 -3.67 33.90 1.05
CA VAL A 321 -3.45 33.36 2.41
C VAL A 321 -2.80 31.99 2.34
N ARG A 322 -3.22 31.11 1.39
CA ARG A 322 -2.58 29.83 1.17
C ARG A 322 -1.14 29.97 0.68
N LYS A 323 -0.90 30.93 -0.23
CA LYS A 323 0.45 31.27 -0.70
C LYS A 323 1.33 31.83 0.44
N ALA A 324 0.77 32.69 1.28
CA ALA A 324 1.47 33.18 2.47
C ALA A 324 1.81 32.05 3.45
N PHE A 325 0.92 31.08 3.62
CA PHE A 325 1.20 29.87 4.42
C PHE A 325 2.38 29.08 3.85
N GLY A 326 2.41 28.83 2.53
CA GLY A 326 3.51 28.15 1.86
C GLY A 326 4.85 28.86 1.98
N LEU A 327 4.87 30.20 1.79
CA LEU A 327 6.09 31.02 1.95
C LEU A 327 6.59 31.10 3.40
N ALA A 328 5.70 30.98 4.38
CA ALA A 328 6.08 31.01 5.80
C ALA A 328 6.72 29.71 6.30
N LEU A 329 6.70 28.63 5.52
CA LEU A 329 7.28 27.33 5.87
C LEU A 329 8.72 27.19 5.37
N ASP A 330 9.60 26.68 6.22
CA ASP A 330 10.85 26.04 5.82
C ASP A 330 10.63 24.52 5.79
N ARG A 331 10.22 24.00 4.63
CA ARG A 331 9.96 22.57 4.46
C ARG A 331 11.23 21.73 4.63
N GLN A 332 12.41 22.28 4.26
CA GLN A 332 13.68 21.58 4.46
C GLN A 332 14.00 21.41 5.95
N GLU A 333 13.71 22.42 6.77
CA GLU A 333 13.88 22.32 8.23
C GLU A 333 12.87 21.30 8.81
N LEU A 334 11.61 21.31 8.35
CA LEU A 334 10.60 20.32 8.75
C LEU A 334 11.09 18.90 8.48
N VAL A 335 11.59 18.61 7.27
CA VAL A 335 12.13 17.30 6.90
C VAL A 335 13.34 16.94 7.75
N SER A 336 14.31 17.85 7.89
CA SER A 336 15.57 17.59 8.61
C SER A 336 15.35 17.33 10.10
N ALA A 337 14.38 18.01 10.71
CA ALA A 337 14.07 17.87 12.13
C ALA A 337 13.18 16.65 12.45
N THR A 338 12.55 16.06 11.45
CA THR A 338 11.64 14.91 11.60
C THR A 338 12.26 13.65 11.00
N VAL A 339 11.92 13.29 9.79
CA VAL A 339 12.40 12.05 9.14
C VAL A 339 13.91 12.08 8.87
N GLY A 340 14.49 13.23 8.55
CA GLY A 340 15.92 13.40 8.37
C GLY A 340 16.76 13.20 9.64
N ALA A 341 16.11 13.18 10.82
CA ALA A 341 16.79 12.90 12.08
C ALA A 341 17.23 11.43 12.23
N PHE A 342 16.61 10.51 11.51
CA PHE A 342 16.98 9.10 11.52
C PHE A 342 17.39 8.56 10.14
N ASP A 343 17.12 9.29 9.05
CA ASP A 343 17.62 8.94 7.72
C ASP A 343 17.96 10.21 6.92
N ASP A 344 19.25 10.40 6.62
CA ASP A 344 19.78 11.57 5.91
C ASP A 344 19.44 11.59 4.39
N ARG A 345 18.86 10.51 3.86
CA ARG A 345 18.33 10.45 2.50
C ARG A 345 16.98 11.15 2.36
N ALA A 346 16.31 11.47 3.47
CA ALA A 346 15.02 12.14 3.46
C ALA A 346 15.13 13.52 2.78
N GLN A 347 14.24 13.79 1.85
CA GLN A 347 14.20 15.01 1.04
C GLN A 347 12.79 15.62 1.05
N VAL A 348 12.73 16.91 0.78
CA VAL A 348 11.47 17.59 0.50
C VAL A 348 10.84 16.97 -0.76
N LEU A 349 9.56 16.71 -0.70
CA LEU A 349 8.78 16.29 -1.85
C LEU A 349 8.18 17.51 -2.56
N ASN A 350 8.42 17.62 -3.85
CA ASN A 350 8.00 18.74 -4.68
C ASN A 350 6.97 18.37 -5.75
N ASN A 351 6.35 17.20 -5.62
CA ASN A 351 5.35 16.70 -6.55
C ASN A 351 4.31 15.88 -5.77
N ARG A 352 3.04 15.94 -6.16
CA ARG A 352 1.92 15.22 -5.52
C ARG A 352 1.52 13.95 -6.26
N MET A 353 1.93 13.84 -7.54
CA MET A 353 1.61 12.71 -8.40
C MET A 353 2.68 11.62 -8.33
N TYR A 354 3.95 12.02 -8.19
CA TYR A 354 5.10 11.13 -8.14
C TYR A 354 5.98 11.44 -6.94
N VAL A 355 6.59 10.42 -6.36
CA VAL A 355 7.53 10.56 -5.25
C VAL A 355 8.98 10.63 -5.75
N ASN A 356 9.90 11.13 -4.91
CA ASN A 356 11.28 11.50 -5.30
C ASN A 356 12.08 10.40 -6.00
N ASN A 357 11.80 9.12 -5.76
CA ASN A 357 12.53 7.98 -6.32
C ASN A 357 11.79 7.27 -7.49
N GLN A 358 10.70 7.85 -7.99
CA GLN A 358 10.07 7.38 -9.23
C GLN A 358 10.72 8.02 -10.46
N PRO A 359 10.90 7.27 -11.56
CA PRO A 359 11.51 7.80 -12.79
C PRO A 359 10.70 8.94 -13.44
N GLU A 360 9.39 8.99 -13.23
CA GLU A 360 8.47 10.02 -13.74
C GLU A 360 8.46 11.31 -12.90
N TYR A 361 9.14 11.30 -11.76
CA TYR A 361 9.18 12.46 -10.86
C TYR A 361 9.81 13.67 -11.53
N VAL A 362 9.12 14.80 -11.46
CA VAL A 362 9.61 16.13 -11.84
C VAL A 362 9.43 17.05 -10.64
N ASP A 363 10.44 17.85 -10.32
CA ASP A 363 10.30 18.94 -9.36
C ASP A 363 9.43 20.05 -9.98
N THR A 364 8.16 20.09 -9.60
CA THR A 364 7.15 21.03 -10.12
C THR A 364 6.95 22.22 -9.19
N ALA A 365 7.55 22.20 -7.97
CA ALA A 365 7.39 23.28 -7.01
C ALA A 365 8.02 24.60 -7.52
N PRO A 366 7.32 25.72 -7.43
CA PRO A 366 7.93 27.03 -7.65
C PRO A 366 9.11 27.26 -6.68
N GLU A 367 10.19 27.83 -7.21
CA GLU A 367 11.44 28.07 -6.46
C GLU A 367 11.20 28.87 -5.15
N GLU A 368 10.18 29.72 -5.12
CA GLU A 368 9.79 30.53 -3.97
C GLU A 368 9.37 29.73 -2.73
N TYR A 369 8.93 28.46 -2.89
CA TYR A 369 8.53 27.58 -1.78
C TYR A 369 9.67 26.66 -1.29
N ASN A 370 10.88 26.80 -1.84
CA ASN A 370 12.05 26.03 -1.41
C ASN A 370 12.79 26.64 -0.21
N THR A 371 12.46 27.90 0.13
CA THR A 371 13.06 28.61 1.27
C THR A 371 11.99 29.46 1.95
N GLN A 372 12.05 29.57 3.29
CA GLN A 372 11.14 30.42 4.03
C GLN A 372 11.30 31.89 3.62
N ASP A 373 10.17 32.55 3.31
CA ASP A 373 10.05 33.99 3.06
C ASP A 373 8.96 34.62 3.94
N THR A 374 9.28 34.86 5.20
CA THR A 374 8.35 35.46 6.17
C THR A 374 7.92 36.87 5.75
N GLU A 375 8.80 37.67 5.15
CA GLU A 375 8.49 39.04 4.70
C GLU A 375 7.52 39.00 3.51
N GLY A 376 7.74 38.09 2.55
CA GLY A 376 6.83 37.83 1.43
C GLY A 376 5.46 37.35 1.89
N ALA A 377 5.41 36.42 2.86
CA ALA A 377 4.17 35.95 3.46
C ALA A 377 3.36 37.07 4.11
N ILE A 378 4.00 37.94 4.92
CA ILE A 378 3.35 39.10 5.53
C ILE A 378 2.82 40.04 4.44
N ALA A 379 3.62 40.31 3.41
CA ALA A 379 3.22 41.22 2.32
C ALA A 379 1.97 40.69 1.56
N LEU A 380 1.86 39.38 1.34
CA LEU A 380 0.66 38.77 0.76
C LEU A 380 -0.56 38.96 1.66
N LEU A 381 -0.43 38.70 2.97
CA LEU A 381 -1.51 38.91 3.94
C LEU A 381 -1.95 40.37 3.99
N GLU A 382 -1.02 41.33 4.01
CA GLU A 382 -1.33 42.75 3.98
C GLU A 382 -2.03 43.15 2.67
N GLY A 383 -1.61 42.55 1.54
CA GLY A 383 -2.22 42.78 0.22
C GLY A 383 -3.69 42.44 0.14
N VAL A 384 -4.16 41.49 0.96
CA VAL A 384 -5.56 41.07 1.06
C VAL A 384 -6.26 41.56 2.33
N GLY A 385 -5.67 42.56 3.03
CA GLY A 385 -6.34 43.33 4.07
C GLY A 385 -6.08 42.88 5.51
N TYR A 386 -5.14 41.97 5.75
CA TYR A 386 -4.71 41.64 7.11
C TYR A 386 -3.77 42.71 7.65
N THR A 387 -3.73 42.82 8.96
CA THR A 387 -2.74 43.63 9.69
C THR A 387 -2.22 42.84 10.90
N ILE A 388 -0.93 42.87 11.15
CA ILE A 388 -0.38 42.20 12.32
C ILE A 388 -0.81 42.90 13.60
N GLY A 389 -1.46 42.17 14.48
CA GLY A 389 -1.92 42.65 15.78
C GLY A 389 -0.77 42.79 16.81
N PRO A 390 -1.06 43.37 17.97
CA PRO A 390 -0.02 43.60 19.00
C PRO A 390 0.46 42.26 19.66
N ASP A 391 -0.27 41.18 19.47
CA ASP A 391 0.05 39.82 19.89
C ASP A 391 0.80 39.02 18.81
N GLY A 392 1.10 39.65 17.68
CA GLY A 392 1.76 39.01 16.55
C GLY A 392 0.82 38.29 15.56
N VAL A 393 -0.48 38.17 15.86
CA VAL A 393 -1.45 37.50 14.99
C VAL A 393 -1.98 38.45 13.94
N ALA A 394 -2.05 38.00 12.68
CA ALA A 394 -2.63 38.74 11.59
C ALA A 394 -4.17 38.81 11.76
N VAL A 395 -4.76 39.98 11.59
CA VAL A 395 -6.21 40.21 11.78
C VAL A 395 -6.80 40.83 10.52
N HIS A 396 -7.84 40.19 9.97
CA HIS A 396 -8.62 40.74 8.88
C HIS A 396 -9.85 41.47 9.42
N PRO A 397 -10.23 42.66 8.88
CA PRO A 397 -11.27 43.50 9.48
C PRO A 397 -12.67 42.85 9.50
N THR A 398 -12.95 41.90 8.57
CA THR A 398 -14.26 41.21 8.51
C THR A 398 -14.17 39.78 8.98
N ASP A 399 -13.06 39.09 8.77
CA ASP A 399 -12.92 37.64 8.99
C ASP A 399 -12.30 37.33 10.37
N GLY A 400 -11.77 38.36 11.05
CA GLY A 400 -11.17 38.23 12.37
C GLY A 400 -9.71 37.81 12.38
N PRO A 401 -9.22 37.31 13.50
CA PRO A 401 -7.83 36.85 13.64
C PRO A 401 -7.58 35.61 12.78
N LEU A 402 -6.38 35.52 12.19
CA LEU A 402 -5.93 34.38 11.41
C LEU A 402 -5.52 33.23 12.35
N THR A 403 -6.53 32.61 12.92
CA THR A 403 -6.40 31.45 13.81
C THR A 403 -6.93 30.22 13.09
N LEU A 404 -6.11 29.19 12.96
CA LEU A 404 -6.43 27.97 12.20
C LEU A 404 -6.16 26.73 13.07
N ARG A 405 -7.11 25.80 13.05
CA ARG A 405 -6.92 24.50 13.66
C ARG A 405 -6.18 23.58 12.71
N MET A 406 -5.03 23.05 13.16
CA MET A 406 -4.26 22.05 12.43
C MET A 406 -4.45 20.68 13.06
N SER A 407 -5.15 19.80 12.34
CA SER A 407 -5.56 18.47 12.80
C SER A 407 -4.60 17.39 12.31
N THR A 408 -4.36 16.38 13.14
CA THR A 408 -3.66 15.14 12.77
C THR A 408 -4.09 14.00 13.67
N THR A 409 -3.69 12.77 13.35
CA THR A 409 -3.93 11.60 14.21
C THR A 409 -3.28 11.77 15.59
N GLN A 410 -3.91 11.23 16.62
CA GLN A 410 -3.29 11.10 17.94
C GLN A 410 -2.20 10.01 17.93
N ASN A 411 -1.31 10.05 18.91
CA ASN A 411 -0.24 9.05 19.13
C ASN A 411 0.75 8.91 17.94
N ASN A 412 0.96 9.99 17.19
CA ASN A 412 1.99 10.05 16.16
C ASN A 412 3.01 11.16 16.48
N PRO A 413 4.09 10.84 17.23
CA PRO A 413 5.08 11.84 17.66
C PRO A 413 5.74 12.60 16.49
N LEU A 414 5.89 11.96 15.34
CA LEU A 414 6.50 12.58 14.16
C LEU A 414 5.59 13.69 13.61
N ARG A 415 4.29 13.45 13.48
CA ARG A 415 3.31 14.46 13.06
C ARG A 415 3.14 15.57 14.10
N GLU A 416 3.16 15.21 15.39
CA GLU A 416 3.09 16.20 16.46
C GLU A 416 4.29 17.17 16.41
N ALA A 417 5.51 16.64 16.20
CA ALA A 417 6.71 17.45 16.04
C ALA A 417 6.67 18.32 14.77
N THR A 418 6.15 17.77 13.66
CA THR A 418 5.96 18.51 12.40
C THR A 418 5.03 19.72 12.62
N ILE A 419 3.89 19.53 13.29
CA ILE A 419 2.93 20.61 13.58
C ILE A 419 3.56 21.66 14.52
N ASP A 420 4.30 21.25 15.56
CA ASP A 420 4.92 22.17 16.51
C ASP A 420 5.95 23.06 15.82
N LEU A 421 6.79 22.49 14.95
CA LEU A 421 7.78 23.26 14.21
C LEU A 421 7.11 24.17 13.16
N ALA A 422 6.18 23.64 12.36
CA ALA A 422 5.42 24.43 11.40
C ALA A 422 4.67 25.59 12.08
N SER A 423 4.05 25.35 13.25
CA SER A 423 3.37 26.39 14.03
C SER A 423 4.32 27.51 14.47
N SER A 424 5.54 27.16 14.84
CA SER A 424 6.57 28.15 15.19
C SER A 424 6.95 29.04 14.00
N GLN A 425 7.19 28.43 12.84
CA GLN A 425 7.52 29.16 11.61
C GLN A 425 6.36 30.05 11.14
N LEU A 426 5.13 29.52 11.13
CA LEU A 426 3.92 30.22 10.74
C LEU A 426 3.59 31.41 11.65
N ALA A 427 3.90 31.31 12.94
CA ALA A 427 3.70 32.41 13.89
C ALA A 427 4.53 33.65 13.55
N GLU A 428 5.70 33.50 12.94
CA GLU A 428 6.53 34.62 12.49
C GLU A 428 5.87 35.45 11.39
N ALA A 429 4.99 34.80 10.58
CA ALA A 429 4.22 35.45 9.52
C ALA A 429 2.79 35.89 9.97
N GLY A 430 2.44 35.67 11.24
CA GLY A 430 1.18 36.11 11.80
C GLY A 430 0.06 35.08 11.82
N PHE A 431 0.32 33.82 11.51
CA PHE A 431 -0.64 32.73 11.70
C PHE A 431 -0.65 32.29 13.16
N ALA A 432 -1.83 32.04 13.72
CA ALA A 432 -2.00 31.38 15.02
C ALA A 432 -2.51 29.95 14.76
N ILE A 433 -1.72 28.94 15.10
CA ILE A 433 -2.07 27.55 14.87
C ILE A 433 -2.52 26.90 16.18
N GLU A 434 -3.70 26.25 16.14
CA GLU A 434 -4.22 25.43 17.23
C GLU A 434 -4.07 23.95 16.84
N LYS A 435 -3.07 23.27 17.44
CA LYS A 435 -2.85 21.83 17.22
C LYS A 435 -4.01 21.03 17.79
N PHE A 436 -4.57 20.13 16.98
CA PHE A 436 -5.65 19.23 17.37
C PHE A 436 -5.29 17.78 17.02
N LEU A 437 -5.11 16.96 18.06
CA LEU A 437 -4.86 15.52 17.93
C LEU A 437 -6.22 14.82 17.88
N ASP A 438 -6.61 14.41 16.68
CA ASP A 438 -7.95 13.92 16.39
C ASP A 438 -7.96 12.39 16.31
N PRO A 439 -8.66 11.69 17.23
CA PRO A 439 -8.80 10.24 17.15
C PRO A 439 -9.70 9.81 15.98
N ASP A 440 -10.58 10.70 15.51
CA ASP A 440 -11.66 10.38 14.59
C ASP A 440 -11.38 10.93 13.16
N ILE A 441 -10.14 11.36 12.88
CA ILE A 441 -9.78 12.04 11.62
C ILE A 441 -10.09 11.18 10.37
N PHE A 442 -10.09 9.84 10.50
CA PHE A 442 -10.38 8.87 9.44
C PHE A 442 -11.71 8.11 9.62
N GLU A 443 -12.58 8.54 10.56
CA GLU A 443 -13.82 7.81 10.91
C GLU A 443 -14.98 7.99 9.90
N GLY A 444 -14.70 8.48 8.70
CA GLY A 444 -15.69 8.66 7.65
C GLY A 444 -16.61 9.89 7.82
N PRO A 445 -17.61 10.06 6.93
CA PRO A 445 -18.37 11.30 6.82
C PRO A 445 -19.30 11.57 8.02
N ASP A 446 -19.61 10.58 8.84
CA ASP A 446 -20.47 10.71 10.02
C ASP A 446 -19.74 11.36 11.21
N SER A 447 -18.41 11.36 11.22
CA SER A 447 -17.62 12.08 12.23
C SER A 447 -17.44 13.55 11.84
N PRO A 448 -17.85 14.51 12.68
CA PRO A 448 -17.83 15.93 12.31
C PRO A 448 -16.42 16.53 12.20
N THR A 449 -15.39 15.82 12.62
CA THR A 449 -13.97 16.27 12.56
C THR A 449 -13.15 15.52 11.54
N SER A 450 -13.73 14.52 10.87
CA SER A 450 -13.03 13.68 9.88
C SER A 450 -12.64 14.45 8.62
N LEU A 451 -11.73 13.86 7.85
CA LEU A 451 -11.32 14.35 6.53
C LEU A 451 -12.52 14.38 5.57
N GLU A 452 -13.31 13.31 5.51
CA GLU A 452 -14.46 13.21 4.62
C GLU A 452 -15.56 14.23 4.94
N ALA A 453 -15.81 14.51 6.22
CA ALA A 453 -16.69 15.60 6.64
C ALA A 453 -16.06 16.99 6.43
N ARG A 454 -14.78 17.06 6.04
CA ARG A 454 -13.98 18.29 5.92
C ARG A 454 -13.98 19.12 7.20
N GLY A 455 -13.97 18.42 8.34
CA GLY A 455 -14.08 18.97 9.68
C GLY A 455 -12.78 19.55 10.24
N PHE A 456 -11.90 20.14 9.40
CA PHE A 456 -10.60 20.72 9.74
C PHE A 456 -10.40 22.07 9.05
N ASP A 457 -9.45 22.88 9.52
CA ASP A 457 -8.95 24.03 8.77
C ASP A 457 -7.71 23.61 7.95
N ILE A 458 -6.76 22.95 8.62
CA ILE A 458 -5.59 22.32 8.02
C ILE A 458 -5.50 20.90 8.56
N ALA A 459 -5.20 19.92 7.71
CA ALA A 459 -4.94 18.55 8.10
C ALA A 459 -3.52 18.12 7.72
N LEU A 460 -2.83 17.42 8.62
CA LEU A 460 -1.55 16.75 8.37
C LEU A 460 -1.77 15.24 8.39
N PHE A 461 -1.59 14.60 7.25
CA PHE A 461 -1.71 13.16 7.09
C PHE A 461 -0.90 12.67 5.89
N ALA A 462 -0.86 11.37 5.67
CA ALA A 462 -0.20 10.79 4.49
C ALA A 462 -1.21 10.24 3.51
N TRP A 463 -0.99 10.49 2.22
CA TRP A 463 -1.54 9.66 1.17
C TRP A 463 -0.73 8.38 1.03
N VAL A 464 -1.43 7.26 0.88
CA VAL A 464 -0.84 5.98 0.51
C VAL A 464 -1.12 5.80 -0.98
N SER A 465 -0.10 5.99 -1.79
CA SER A 465 -0.22 5.90 -3.24
C SER A 465 0.13 4.49 -3.75
N SER A 466 -0.23 4.24 -4.99
CA SER A 466 0.15 3.05 -5.75
C SER A 466 1.00 3.46 -6.96
N PRO A 467 1.63 2.54 -7.68
CA PRO A 467 2.33 2.88 -8.92
C PRO A 467 1.38 3.35 -10.04
N TYR A 468 0.08 3.18 -9.83
CA TYR A 468 -0.97 3.56 -10.78
C TYR A 468 -1.41 4.99 -10.52
N VAL A 469 -0.92 5.91 -11.33
CA VAL A 469 -1.11 7.35 -11.13
C VAL A 469 -2.57 7.80 -11.28
N SER A 470 -3.40 7.04 -11.98
CA SER A 470 -4.84 7.32 -12.08
C SER A 470 -5.56 7.25 -10.71
N GLY A 471 -5.01 6.53 -9.74
CA GLY A 471 -5.48 6.53 -8.36
C GLY A 471 -5.48 7.92 -7.71
N ASN A 472 -4.65 8.85 -8.22
CA ASN A 472 -4.59 10.23 -7.73
C ASN A 472 -5.73 11.13 -8.28
N ILE A 473 -6.52 10.69 -9.25
CA ILE A 473 -7.57 11.50 -9.87
C ILE A 473 -8.58 11.96 -8.82
N SER A 474 -9.12 11.06 -8.01
CA SER A 474 -10.11 11.36 -6.99
C SER A 474 -9.61 12.29 -5.88
N LEU A 475 -8.30 12.46 -5.75
CA LEU A 475 -7.66 13.35 -4.78
C LEU A 475 -7.73 14.83 -5.20
N TYR A 476 -7.72 15.09 -6.52
CA TYR A 476 -7.53 16.44 -7.03
C TYR A 476 -8.60 16.90 -8.03
N GLU A 477 -9.42 16.00 -8.60
CA GLU A 477 -10.54 16.40 -9.48
C GLU A 477 -11.61 17.17 -8.72
N THR A 478 -12.29 18.07 -9.40
CA THR A 478 -13.41 18.83 -8.83
C THR A 478 -14.55 17.90 -8.40
N GLY A 479 -14.78 17.83 -7.08
CA GLY A 479 -15.81 16.97 -6.50
C GLY A 479 -15.37 15.52 -6.29
N GLY A 480 -14.10 15.22 -6.48
CA GLY A 480 -13.51 13.92 -6.17
C GLY A 480 -13.73 13.51 -4.71
N GLY A 481 -13.99 12.24 -4.47
CA GLY A 481 -14.37 11.72 -3.15
C GLY A 481 -13.31 11.94 -2.07
N GLN A 482 -12.06 12.06 -2.47
CA GLN A 482 -10.91 12.29 -1.57
C GLN A 482 -10.28 13.68 -1.74
N ASN A 483 -10.91 14.58 -2.51
CA ASN A 483 -10.49 15.98 -2.61
C ASN A 483 -10.88 16.76 -1.33
N TYR A 484 -10.22 16.43 -0.23
CA TYR A 484 -10.55 16.98 1.10
C TYR A 484 -10.22 18.46 1.21
N ALA A 485 -9.17 18.94 0.55
CA ALA A 485 -8.84 20.36 0.44
C ALA A 485 -9.92 21.16 -0.30
N GLY A 486 -10.64 20.53 -1.22
CA GLY A 486 -11.74 21.13 -2.00
C GLY A 486 -11.25 22.01 -3.13
N VAL A 487 -10.21 21.60 -3.81
CA VAL A 487 -9.72 22.23 -5.05
C VAL A 487 -10.80 22.16 -6.11
N THR A 488 -10.92 23.24 -6.88
CA THR A 488 -11.84 23.32 -8.03
C THR A 488 -11.11 24.06 -9.14
N ASN A 489 -10.56 23.33 -10.10
CA ASN A 489 -9.82 23.92 -11.21
C ASN A 489 -10.08 23.14 -12.51
N PRO A 490 -10.78 23.74 -13.52
CA PRO A 490 -11.11 23.04 -14.76
C PRO A 490 -9.90 22.64 -15.62
N GLU A 491 -8.73 23.29 -15.45
CA GLU A 491 -7.51 22.92 -16.19
C GLU A 491 -6.90 21.66 -15.56
N VAL A 492 -6.94 21.53 -14.23
CA VAL A 492 -6.57 20.29 -13.51
C VAL A 492 -7.52 19.17 -13.92
N ASP A 493 -8.85 19.42 -13.89
CA ASP A 493 -9.85 18.41 -14.27
C ASP A 493 -9.60 17.86 -15.69
N ALA A 494 -9.28 18.74 -16.66
CA ALA A 494 -9.01 18.32 -18.04
C ALA A 494 -7.74 17.44 -18.17
N LEU A 495 -6.69 17.74 -17.40
CA LEU A 495 -5.46 16.92 -17.37
C LEU A 495 -5.70 15.58 -16.68
N LEU A 496 -6.49 15.55 -15.62
CA LEU A 496 -6.86 14.31 -14.92
C LEU A 496 -7.80 13.44 -15.78
N GLU A 497 -8.72 14.05 -16.58
CA GLU A 497 -9.52 13.33 -17.57
C GLU A 497 -8.64 12.71 -18.69
N GLN A 498 -7.62 13.45 -19.15
CA GLN A 498 -6.62 12.90 -20.07
C GLN A 498 -5.89 11.72 -19.42
N LEU A 499 -5.40 11.87 -18.19
CA LEU A 499 -4.68 10.84 -17.45
C LEU A 499 -5.51 9.55 -17.30
N ALA A 500 -6.82 9.66 -17.06
CA ALA A 500 -7.73 8.52 -16.89
C ALA A 500 -7.81 7.58 -18.10
N SER A 501 -7.45 8.07 -19.29
CA SER A 501 -7.60 7.33 -20.55
C SER A 501 -6.29 7.21 -21.36
N GLU A 502 -5.20 7.82 -20.90
CA GLU A 502 -3.92 7.83 -21.61
C GLU A 502 -3.16 6.53 -21.40
N VAL A 503 -2.96 5.76 -22.46
CA VAL A 503 -2.25 4.48 -22.42
C VAL A 503 -0.74 4.61 -22.70
N ASP A 504 -0.29 5.74 -23.26
CA ASP A 504 1.12 6.04 -23.41
C ASP A 504 1.70 6.53 -22.07
N PRO A 505 2.62 5.78 -21.43
CA PRO A 505 3.15 6.13 -20.12
C PRO A 505 3.86 7.49 -20.06
N GLU A 506 4.54 7.91 -21.16
CA GLU A 506 5.23 9.20 -21.20
C GLU A 506 4.22 10.34 -21.28
N ALA A 507 3.14 10.18 -22.06
CA ALA A 507 2.06 11.18 -22.13
C ALA A 507 1.25 11.26 -20.83
N ALA A 508 0.99 10.13 -20.18
CA ALA A 508 0.35 10.06 -18.87
C ALA A 508 1.18 10.79 -17.81
N ALA A 509 2.48 10.51 -17.75
CA ALA A 509 3.41 11.16 -16.82
C ALA A 509 3.48 12.68 -17.05
N GLN A 510 3.46 13.12 -18.32
CA GLN A 510 3.45 14.55 -18.65
C GLN A 510 2.15 15.22 -18.16
N ALA A 511 0.99 14.61 -18.42
CA ALA A 511 -0.30 15.15 -17.96
C ALA A 511 -0.37 15.26 -16.43
N ALA A 512 0.12 14.25 -15.71
CA ALA A 512 0.19 14.26 -14.25
C ALA A 512 1.10 15.38 -13.71
N ASN A 513 2.29 15.56 -14.28
CA ASN A 513 3.23 16.62 -13.87
C ASN A 513 2.71 18.03 -14.24
N ASP A 514 2.01 18.18 -15.38
CA ASP A 514 1.36 19.44 -15.75
C ASP A 514 0.22 19.78 -14.78
N ALA A 515 -0.58 18.79 -14.38
CA ALA A 515 -1.62 18.97 -13.36
C ALA A 515 -1.02 19.40 -12.02
N ASP A 516 0.08 18.77 -11.58
CA ASP A 516 0.76 19.13 -10.34
C ASP A 516 1.33 20.56 -10.37
N THR A 517 1.83 21.02 -11.52
CA THR A 517 2.29 22.41 -11.70
C THR A 517 1.15 23.40 -11.41
N ILE A 518 -0.07 23.11 -11.90
CA ILE A 518 -1.24 23.97 -11.63
C ILE A 518 -1.67 23.85 -10.16
N LEU A 519 -1.59 22.66 -9.56
CA LEU A 519 -1.90 22.47 -8.13
C LEU A 519 -0.96 23.25 -7.21
N TRP A 520 0.29 23.55 -7.63
CA TRP A 520 1.17 24.47 -6.91
C TRP A 520 0.69 25.91 -6.99
N GLU A 521 0.02 26.33 -8.06
CA GLU A 521 -0.59 27.65 -8.15
C GLU A 521 -1.81 27.79 -7.22
N GLU A 522 -2.60 26.74 -7.07
CA GLU A 522 -3.74 26.65 -6.15
C GLU A 522 -3.29 26.59 -4.68
N LEU A 523 -2.24 25.91 -4.40
CA LEU A 523 -1.61 25.72 -3.08
C LEU A 523 -2.60 25.35 -1.97
N ALA A 524 -3.56 24.47 -2.28
CA ALA A 524 -4.48 23.93 -1.28
C ALA A 524 -3.91 22.69 -0.58
N THR A 525 -2.98 22.01 -1.24
CA THR A 525 -2.20 20.89 -0.71
C THR A 525 -0.72 21.21 -0.80
N ILE A 526 0.05 20.96 0.27
CA ILE A 526 1.51 21.16 0.30
C ILE A 526 2.17 19.83 0.67
N PRO A 527 2.84 19.14 -0.28
CA PRO A 527 3.61 17.96 0.03
C PRO A 527 4.83 18.32 0.88
N LEU A 528 5.19 17.44 1.82
CA LEU A 528 6.30 17.66 2.74
C LEU A 528 7.47 16.73 2.41
N TYR A 529 7.26 15.44 2.52
CA TYR A 529 8.29 14.44 2.28
C TYR A 529 7.67 13.08 1.94
N GLN A 530 8.43 12.28 1.19
CA GLN A 530 8.14 10.88 0.97
C GLN A 530 8.25 10.13 2.28
N LYS A 531 7.19 9.41 2.67
CA LYS A 531 7.13 8.74 3.96
C LYS A 531 8.03 7.51 3.96
N PRO A 532 8.96 7.37 4.93
CA PRO A 532 9.73 6.15 5.06
C PRO A 532 8.91 5.03 5.70
N SER A 533 9.22 3.78 5.34
CA SER A 533 8.91 2.57 6.10
C SER A 533 10.16 2.06 6.80
N PHE A 534 9.98 1.19 7.77
CA PHE A 534 11.09 0.61 8.53
C PHE A 534 10.82 -0.87 8.77
N THR A 535 11.54 -1.72 8.05
CA THR A 535 11.44 -3.17 8.18
C THR A 535 12.64 -3.70 8.94
N ALA A 536 12.43 -4.62 9.88
CA ALA A 536 13.52 -5.27 10.62
C ALA A 536 13.25 -6.76 10.80
N TRP A 537 14.31 -7.58 10.66
CA TRP A 537 14.20 -9.03 10.75
C TRP A 537 15.41 -9.68 11.39
N SER A 538 15.20 -10.88 11.94
CA SER A 538 16.28 -11.70 12.48
C SER A 538 17.26 -12.10 11.37
N SER A 539 18.56 -11.88 11.59
CA SER A 539 19.62 -12.25 10.64
C SER A 539 19.82 -13.77 10.49
N GLU A 540 19.01 -14.57 11.19
CA GLU A 540 18.93 -16.02 10.98
C GLU A 540 18.11 -16.41 9.74
N TYR A 541 17.45 -15.43 9.09
CA TYR A 541 16.64 -15.63 7.89
C TYR A 541 17.25 -14.94 6.69
N GLU A 542 17.08 -15.55 5.53
CA GLU A 542 17.45 -15.02 4.21
C GLU A 542 16.22 -15.00 3.27
N GLY A 543 16.34 -14.32 2.14
CA GLY A 543 15.25 -14.16 1.17
C GLY A 543 14.25 -13.06 1.51
N ILE A 544 14.37 -12.38 2.66
CA ILE A 544 13.47 -11.28 3.03
C ILE A 544 13.87 -10.04 2.24
N GLU A 545 12.92 -9.53 1.46
CA GLU A 545 13.08 -8.31 0.67
C GLU A 545 11.98 -7.31 1.05
N PRO A 546 12.32 -6.22 1.78
CA PRO A 546 11.33 -5.23 2.18
C PRO A 546 10.63 -4.58 1.00
N ASN A 547 9.30 -4.55 1.04
CA ASN A 547 8.48 -3.90 0.03
C ASN A 547 7.58 -2.84 0.68
N THR A 548 7.77 -1.59 0.28
CA THR A 548 7.07 -0.42 0.84
C THR A 548 5.78 -0.08 0.11
N THR A 549 5.40 -0.90 -0.85
CA THR A 549 4.13 -0.77 -1.60
C THR A 549 3.00 -1.50 -0.88
N ASN A 550 1.81 -1.50 -1.46
CA ASN A 550 0.68 -2.26 -0.95
C ASN A 550 0.88 -3.78 -0.96
N ALA A 551 1.93 -4.27 -1.64
CA ALA A 551 2.32 -5.68 -1.57
C ALA A 551 2.84 -6.07 -0.18
N GLY A 552 3.40 -5.10 0.57
CA GLY A 552 3.77 -5.26 1.97
C GLY A 552 5.01 -6.14 2.23
N PRO A 553 5.39 -6.27 3.51
CA PRO A 553 6.68 -6.86 3.89
C PRO A 553 6.78 -8.38 3.69
N VAL A 554 5.66 -9.06 3.39
CA VAL A 554 5.59 -10.53 3.24
C VAL A 554 5.29 -10.98 1.80
N TRP A 555 5.39 -10.08 0.84
CA TRP A 555 5.04 -10.28 -0.57
C TRP A 555 5.82 -11.43 -1.24
N ASN A 556 7.05 -11.66 -0.83
CA ASN A 556 7.93 -12.73 -1.33
C ASN A 556 8.21 -13.81 -0.27
N SER A 557 7.26 -14.05 0.64
CA SER A 557 7.44 -14.93 1.79
C SER A 557 7.66 -16.42 1.46
N ASP A 558 7.36 -16.82 0.24
CA ASP A 558 7.70 -18.13 -0.33
C ASP A 558 9.22 -18.33 -0.49
N GLN A 559 9.99 -17.25 -0.60
CA GLN A 559 11.45 -17.26 -0.71
C GLN A 559 12.17 -17.23 0.65
N TYR A 560 11.44 -17.07 1.76
CA TYR A 560 12.03 -17.00 3.08
C TYR A 560 12.60 -18.35 3.52
N ALA A 561 13.81 -18.35 4.02
CA ALA A 561 14.48 -19.56 4.52
C ALA A 561 15.38 -19.24 5.72
N LEU A 562 15.68 -20.27 6.52
CA LEU A 562 16.72 -20.17 7.54
C LEU A 562 18.10 -20.18 6.86
N VAL A 563 18.98 -19.29 7.30
CA VAL A 563 20.38 -19.24 6.87
C VAL A 563 21.04 -20.58 7.22
N SER A 564 21.62 -21.26 6.24
CA SER A 564 22.18 -22.61 6.35
C SER A 564 23.55 -22.68 7.07
#